data_bdc6184ec3966f4fe531e60bcbb1bb90
#
_entry.id   bdc6184ec3966f4fe531e60bcbb1bb90
#
_cell.length_a   1.000
_cell.length_b   1.000
_cell.length_c   1.000
_cell.angle_alpha   90.00
_cell.angle_beta   90.00
_cell.angle_gamma   90.00
#
_symmetry.space_group_name_H-M   'P 1'
#
loop_
_entity.id
_entity.type
_entity.pdbx_description
1 polymer ?
#
loop_
_entity_poly.entity_id
_entity_poly.type
_entity_poly.pdbx_seq_one_letter_code
_entity_poly.pdbx_strand_id
1 'polypeptide(L)'
;MISRNRCSFGILQQICQFQRYKLSTTNHGQFYRLSQSSVRPWIEYPWDRSYCSSTKLQQRRQNRFYSAVSGKGTNDQQQTVATPQLLSKLFPQTAIEGPEQEAQQEKQRKEEEEEKKEKESSWKRMKFGFVFFGFSVSAFCVYIVWVFGAPDRDAEGNIIEDEFMGLPMFQQYFRRLWKSMTYYQKMIQEPSREKLLPDPLKYPYAQPPYTLVLEMKDVLVHPDWTYQTGWRFKKRPGVDKFLETLAANYEIVVFTADQGMTVFPILDALDPRGYIMYRLVRDATHFVDGHHVKNLDNLNRDLSKVIVVDWDPNSTKLHPENTLNIPRWTGNDDDSGLFDLMAMLVTIATTEVEDVREVMTYYKSFENPLAKFRENQRLLAEQMAEKEHEEKQRSLPAVQRWRPSFLGGSR
;
A
#
# COMPACT_ATOMS: atom_id res chain seq x y z
N MET A 1 22.54 -34.34 10.52
CA MET A 1 22.44 -33.37 9.39
C MET A 1 21.22 -33.67 8.52
N ILE A 2 20.03 -33.55 9.06
CA ILE A 2 18.77 -33.63 8.29
C ILE A 2 17.74 -32.84 9.09
N SER A 3 17.63 -31.54 8.86
CA SER A 3 16.52 -30.73 9.40
C SER A 3 16.53 -29.29 8.85
N ARG A 4 16.39 -29.10 7.54
CA ARG A 4 16.20 -27.75 6.96
C ARG A 4 15.23 -27.67 5.76
N ASN A 5 14.53 -28.74 5.40
CA ASN A 5 13.69 -28.76 4.19
C ASN A 5 12.16 -28.85 4.46
N ARG A 6 11.67 -28.55 5.66
CA ARG A 6 10.21 -28.63 5.93
C ARG A 6 9.43 -27.33 5.76
N CYS A 7 10.08 -26.16 5.70
CA CYS A 7 9.34 -24.90 5.59
C CYS A 7 8.90 -24.52 4.16
N SER A 8 9.63 -24.96 3.14
CA SER A 8 9.27 -24.62 1.74
C SER A 8 8.12 -25.45 1.17
N PHE A 9 7.89 -26.65 1.72
CA PHE A 9 6.83 -27.54 1.25
C PHE A 9 5.43 -27.14 1.76
N GLY A 10 5.35 -26.46 2.89
CA GLY A 10 4.07 -26.03 3.50
C GLY A 10 3.36 -24.93 2.72
N ILE A 11 4.11 -24.01 2.12
CA ILE A 11 3.56 -22.89 1.35
C ILE A 11 2.97 -23.38 0.01
N LEU A 12 3.64 -24.31 -0.66
CA LEU A 12 3.14 -24.92 -1.91
C LEU A 12 1.92 -25.81 -1.68
N GLN A 13 1.83 -26.48 -0.52
CA GLN A 13 0.66 -27.29 -0.17
C GLN A 13 -0.56 -26.42 0.18
N GLN A 14 -0.38 -25.23 0.78
CA GLN A 14 -1.48 -24.30 1.02
C GLN A 14 -2.03 -23.70 -0.28
N ILE A 15 -1.18 -23.42 -1.27
CA ILE A 15 -1.62 -22.93 -2.59
C ILE A 15 -2.45 -24.01 -3.31
N CYS A 16 -2.05 -25.28 -3.23
CA CYS A 16 -2.80 -26.40 -3.82
C CYS A 16 -4.13 -26.72 -3.08
N GLN A 17 -4.22 -26.49 -1.77
CA GLN A 17 -5.48 -26.66 -1.05
C GLN A 17 -6.48 -25.54 -1.34
N PHE A 18 -6.01 -24.32 -1.62
CA PHE A 18 -6.89 -23.21 -2.00
C PHE A 18 -7.57 -23.40 -3.35
N GLN A 19 -6.94 -24.12 -4.28
CA GLN A 19 -7.57 -24.50 -5.56
C GLN A 19 -8.71 -25.52 -5.39
N ARG A 20 -8.63 -26.42 -4.41
CA ARG A 20 -9.70 -27.43 -4.18
C ARG A 20 -10.96 -26.84 -3.54
N TYR A 21 -10.88 -25.71 -2.84
CA TYR A 21 -12.03 -25.08 -2.19
C TYR A 21 -12.88 -24.21 -3.12
N LYS A 22 -12.35 -23.75 -4.28
CA LYS A 22 -13.09 -22.87 -5.21
C LYS A 22 -14.05 -23.60 -6.15
N LEU A 23 -14.00 -24.91 -6.27
CA LEU A 23 -14.86 -25.69 -7.18
C LEU A 23 -16.14 -26.27 -6.52
N SER A 24 -16.38 -25.98 -5.24
CA SER A 24 -17.51 -26.56 -4.50
C SER A 24 -18.67 -25.58 -4.20
N THR A 25 -18.63 -24.35 -4.68
CA THR A 25 -19.67 -23.34 -4.36
C THR A 25 -20.42 -22.77 -5.55
N THR A 26 -20.75 -23.62 -6.52
CA THR A 26 -21.79 -23.30 -7.51
C THR A 26 -22.90 -24.34 -7.39
N ASN A 27 -23.85 -24.05 -6.57
CA ASN A 27 -25.28 -24.41 -6.53
C ASN A 27 -25.73 -24.75 -5.09
N HIS A 28 -26.45 -23.86 -4.52
CA HIS A 28 -27.70 -23.98 -3.76
C HIS A 28 -27.81 -22.86 -2.75
N GLY A 29 -28.72 -21.95 -3.04
CA GLY A 29 -29.23 -21.03 -2.03
C GLY A 29 -29.99 -21.79 -0.97
N GLN A 30 -29.47 -21.79 0.25
CA GLN A 30 -30.28 -21.97 1.46
C GLN A 30 -29.60 -21.27 2.62
N PHE A 31 -30.32 -20.30 3.16
CA PHE A 31 -30.03 -19.63 4.41
C PHE A 31 -30.05 -20.64 5.55
N TYR A 32 -28.93 -20.86 6.22
CA TYR A 32 -28.94 -21.44 7.56
C TYR A 32 -28.47 -20.41 8.58
N ARG A 33 -29.42 -20.05 9.42
CA ARG A 33 -29.25 -19.35 10.68
C ARG A 33 -28.47 -20.30 11.62
N LEU A 34 -27.22 -20.00 11.95
CA LEU A 34 -26.51 -20.72 13.00
C LEU A 34 -26.60 -19.96 14.30
N SER A 35 -27.23 -20.61 15.27
CA SER A 35 -27.38 -20.22 16.66
C SER A 35 -26.01 -20.13 17.35
N GLN A 36 -25.91 -19.11 18.20
CA GLN A 36 -24.87 -18.97 19.22
C GLN A 36 -24.85 -20.16 20.15
N SER A 37 -23.73 -20.86 20.28
CA SER A 37 -23.28 -21.44 21.56
C SER A 37 -21.91 -22.11 21.41
N SER A 38 -21.07 -21.78 22.34
CA SER A 38 -19.81 -22.39 22.80
C SER A 38 -18.51 -21.62 22.51
N VAL A 39 -18.25 -20.68 23.38
CA VAL A 39 -16.92 -20.12 23.70
C VAL A 39 -16.07 -21.24 24.29
N ARG A 40 -14.94 -21.59 23.69
CA ARG A 40 -13.87 -22.36 24.33
C ARG A 40 -12.69 -21.43 24.67
N PRO A 41 -12.05 -21.60 25.83
CA PRO A 41 -11.03 -20.70 26.31
C PRO A 41 -9.70 -20.87 25.55
N TRP A 42 -8.99 -19.77 25.41
CA TRP A 42 -7.66 -19.62 24.81
C TRP A 42 -6.63 -20.45 25.60
N ILE A 43 -5.89 -21.31 24.89
CA ILE A 43 -4.70 -21.98 25.44
C ILE A 43 -3.54 -21.01 25.29
N GLU A 44 -3.04 -20.55 26.44
CA GLU A 44 -1.78 -19.82 26.55
C GLU A 44 -0.60 -20.75 26.22
N TYR A 45 0.16 -20.44 25.17
CA TYR A 45 1.47 -21.04 24.95
C TYR A 45 2.54 -20.21 25.67
N PRO A 46 3.37 -20.78 26.54
CA PRO A 46 4.47 -20.07 27.15
C PRO A 46 5.59 -19.82 26.11
N TRP A 47 5.93 -18.55 25.91
CA TRP A 47 7.10 -18.13 25.15
C TRP A 47 8.38 -18.43 25.93
N ASP A 48 9.15 -19.39 25.45
CA ASP A 48 10.47 -19.73 25.98
C ASP A 48 11.50 -18.67 25.56
N ARG A 49 12.14 -18.05 26.56
CA ARG A 49 13.08 -16.91 26.45
C ARG A 49 14.51 -17.33 26.14
N SER A 50 14.76 -18.29 25.29
CA SER A 50 16.13 -18.80 25.08
C SER A 50 16.73 -18.60 23.68
N TYR A 51 16.26 -17.66 22.87
CA TYR A 51 16.87 -17.34 21.56
C TYR A 51 17.30 -15.88 21.43
N CYS A 52 18.24 -15.45 22.24
CA CYS A 52 18.90 -14.15 22.06
C CYS A 52 20.40 -14.20 22.44
N SER A 53 21.20 -15.00 21.74
CA SER A 53 22.65 -14.94 21.86
C SER A 53 23.46 -15.24 20.59
N SER A 54 22.95 -14.98 19.40
CA SER A 54 23.70 -15.19 18.14
C SER A 54 23.97 -13.92 17.30
N THR A 55 23.63 -12.73 17.77
CA THR A 55 23.80 -11.49 16.99
C THR A 55 25.12 -10.76 17.22
N LYS A 56 26.01 -11.25 18.10
CA LYS A 56 27.33 -10.60 18.35
C LYS A 56 28.47 -11.04 17.44
N LEU A 57 28.30 -12.04 16.60
CA LEU A 57 29.36 -12.55 15.72
C LEU A 57 29.25 -12.02 14.26
N GLN A 58 28.17 -11.44 13.86
CA GLN A 58 28.02 -10.87 12.51
C GLN A 58 28.50 -9.41 12.40
N GLN A 59 28.52 -8.66 13.50
CA GLN A 59 28.98 -7.27 13.50
C GLN A 59 30.53 -7.12 13.41
N ARG A 60 31.29 -8.17 13.67
CA ARG A 60 32.77 -8.15 13.54
C ARG A 60 33.28 -8.37 12.12
N ARG A 61 32.46 -8.82 11.18
CA ARG A 61 32.87 -9.02 9.78
C ARG A 61 32.58 -7.82 8.86
N GLN A 62 31.66 -6.93 9.22
CA GLN A 62 31.37 -5.73 8.43
C GLN A 62 32.33 -4.57 8.64
N ASN A 63 33.02 -4.48 9.78
CA ASN A 63 33.96 -3.37 10.05
C ASN A 63 35.34 -3.55 9.42
N ARG A 64 35.60 -4.60 8.64
CA ARG A 64 36.86 -4.82 7.95
C ARG A 64 36.88 -4.37 6.47
N PHE A 65 35.73 -3.95 5.94
CA PHE A 65 35.62 -3.50 4.54
C PHE A 65 35.59 -1.98 4.35
N TYR A 66 35.49 -1.19 5.39
CA TYR A 66 35.39 0.28 5.30
C TYR A 66 36.66 1.07 5.64
N SER A 67 37.79 0.41 5.93
CA SER A 67 39.05 1.13 6.27
C SER A 67 40.08 1.22 5.12
N ALA A 68 39.72 0.84 3.90
CA ALA A 68 40.63 0.84 2.75
C ALA A 68 40.36 1.93 1.68
N VAL A 69 39.42 2.86 1.90
CA VAL A 69 39.15 3.96 0.97
C VAL A 69 38.95 5.24 1.76
N SER A 70 40.02 5.82 2.28
CA SER A 70 40.10 7.25 2.55
C SER A 70 41.55 7.63 2.86
N GLY A 71 42.19 8.23 1.91
CA GLY A 71 43.57 8.73 2.06
C GLY A 71 44.01 9.48 0.81
N LYS A 72 43.36 10.59 0.49
CA LYS A 72 43.90 11.64 -0.37
C LYS A 72 43.78 12.97 0.36
N GLY A 73 44.89 13.58 0.58
CA GLY A 73 44.98 14.95 1.06
C GLY A 73 46.42 15.36 1.34
N THR A 74 47.06 15.86 0.33
CA THR A 74 47.84 17.11 0.18
C THR A 74 48.80 17.54 1.28
N ASN A 75 49.99 17.75 0.92
CA ASN A 75 50.82 18.96 0.93
C ASN A 75 52.26 18.79 1.44
N ASP A 76 53.17 19.06 0.48
CA ASP A 76 54.37 19.90 0.60
C ASP A 76 55.28 19.79 1.86
N GLN A 77 56.44 19.26 1.64
CA GLN A 77 57.66 20.08 1.81
C GLN A 77 58.89 19.36 1.26
N GLN A 78 59.58 20.11 0.41
CA GLN A 78 60.87 19.82 -0.13
C GLN A 78 61.93 19.57 0.96
N GLN A 79 62.63 18.45 0.86
CA GLN A 79 64.06 18.43 1.28
C GLN A 79 64.86 17.55 0.30
N THR A 80 65.69 18.22 -0.38
CA THR A 80 66.78 17.73 -1.21
C THR A 80 67.76 16.86 -0.40
N VAL A 81 67.85 15.58 -0.71
CA VAL A 81 68.96 14.75 -0.35
C VAL A 81 69.43 13.99 -1.59
N ALA A 82 70.72 14.15 -1.85
CA ALA A 82 71.44 13.76 -3.03
C ALA A 82 71.36 12.25 -3.34
N THR A 83 71.29 12.01 -4.57
CA THR A 83 71.30 10.84 -5.45
C THR A 83 72.22 9.68 -5.01
N PRO A 84 71.71 8.47 -4.87
CA PRO A 84 72.52 7.23 -4.76
C PRO A 84 72.96 6.71 -6.15
N GLN A 85 72.72 7.40 -7.24
CA GLN A 85 73.09 6.89 -8.60
C GLN A 85 74.52 7.02 -8.99
N LEU A 86 75.37 7.67 -8.17
CA LEU A 86 76.80 7.80 -8.44
C LEU A 86 77.67 6.70 -7.78
N LEU A 87 77.12 5.98 -6.80
CA LEU A 87 77.87 4.89 -6.13
C LEU A 87 77.80 3.55 -6.86
N SER A 88 76.78 3.33 -7.69
CA SER A 88 76.63 2.07 -8.44
C SER A 88 77.54 1.92 -9.63
N LYS A 89 78.22 3.01 -10.06
CA LYS A 89 79.17 2.98 -11.17
C LYS A 89 80.63 2.69 -10.76
N LEU A 90 80.96 2.66 -9.48
CA LEU A 90 82.32 2.48 -8.99
C LEU A 90 82.65 1.06 -8.52
N PHE A 91 81.62 0.20 -8.34
CA PHE A 91 81.88 -1.20 -7.98
C PHE A 91 81.03 -2.09 -8.91
N PRO A 92 81.64 -2.84 -9.84
CA PRO A 92 80.93 -3.92 -10.51
C PRO A 92 80.64 -4.98 -9.48
N GLN A 93 79.36 -5.04 -9.05
CA GLN A 93 78.87 -6.15 -8.26
C GLN A 93 78.88 -7.38 -9.18
N THR A 94 79.91 -8.19 -9.07
CA THR A 94 79.83 -9.57 -9.44
C THR A 94 78.74 -10.18 -8.53
N ALA A 95 77.59 -10.41 -9.11
CA ALA A 95 76.47 -11.04 -8.44
C ALA A 95 76.89 -12.44 -7.98
N ILE A 96 77.20 -12.56 -6.70
CA ILE A 96 77.10 -13.84 -6.03
C ILE A 96 75.59 -13.93 -5.68
N GLU A 97 74.87 -14.54 -6.59
CA GLU A 97 73.50 -14.97 -6.26
C GLU A 97 73.56 -15.97 -5.15
N GLY A 98 73.38 -15.48 -3.93
CA GLY A 98 73.44 -16.33 -2.73
C GLY A 98 72.21 -17.27 -2.72
N PRO A 99 72.35 -18.45 -2.11
CA PRO A 99 71.29 -19.46 -2.04
C PRO A 99 69.94 -18.99 -1.42
N GLU A 100 69.93 -17.79 -0.80
CA GLU A 100 68.75 -17.17 -0.24
C GLU A 100 67.83 -16.53 -1.32
N GLN A 101 68.39 -16.02 -2.43
CA GLN A 101 67.60 -15.44 -3.55
C GLN A 101 66.93 -16.54 -4.37
N GLU A 102 67.60 -17.64 -4.62
CA GLU A 102 67.01 -18.81 -5.26
C GLU A 102 65.88 -19.43 -4.43
N ALA A 103 66.06 -19.49 -3.12
CA ALA A 103 65.01 -19.99 -2.23
C ALA A 103 63.78 -19.06 -2.14
N GLN A 104 64.00 -17.74 -2.27
CA GLN A 104 62.89 -16.77 -2.32
C GLN A 104 62.17 -16.81 -3.67
N GLN A 105 62.85 -16.95 -4.76
CA GLN A 105 62.26 -17.09 -6.10
C GLN A 105 61.49 -18.42 -6.22
N GLU A 106 62.02 -19.49 -5.64
CA GLU A 106 61.32 -20.78 -5.64
C GLU A 106 60.03 -20.77 -4.78
N LYS A 107 60.04 -20.05 -3.63
CA LYS A 107 58.84 -19.80 -2.85
C LYS A 107 57.80 -18.99 -3.60
N GLN A 108 58.20 -17.90 -4.24
CA GLN A 108 57.28 -17.07 -5.04
C GLN A 108 56.69 -17.85 -6.21
N ARG A 109 57.46 -18.65 -6.91
CA ARG A 109 56.94 -19.53 -7.96
C ARG A 109 55.92 -20.56 -7.44
N LYS A 110 56.18 -21.15 -6.29
CA LYS A 110 55.26 -22.09 -5.66
C LYS A 110 53.92 -21.40 -5.25
N GLU A 111 54.03 -20.20 -4.66
CA GLU A 111 52.88 -19.40 -4.28
C GLU A 111 52.06 -18.97 -5.50
N GLU A 112 52.71 -18.55 -6.61
CA GLU A 112 52.06 -18.23 -7.88
C GLU A 112 51.38 -19.46 -8.52
N GLU A 113 52.01 -20.64 -8.44
CA GLU A 113 51.43 -21.88 -8.96
C GLU A 113 50.23 -22.33 -8.10
N GLU A 114 50.30 -22.15 -6.80
CA GLU A 114 49.18 -22.44 -5.89
C GLU A 114 48.01 -21.48 -6.13
N GLU A 115 48.25 -20.16 -6.27
CA GLU A 115 47.24 -19.17 -6.64
C GLU A 115 46.59 -19.48 -7.99
N LYS A 116 47.36 -19.89 -8.99
CA LYS A 116 46.83 -20.28 -10.32
C LYS A 116 45.96 -21.50 -10.19
N LYS A 117 46.35 -22.51 -9.42
CA LYS A 117 45.55 -23.72 -9.18
C LYS A 117 44.28 -23.40 -8.40
N GLU A 118 44.38 -22.52 -7.40
CA GLU A 118 43.18 -22.06 -6.66
C GLU A 118 42.20 -21.26 -7.56
N LYS A 119 42.73 -20.34 -8.39
CA LYS A 119 41.92 -19.60 -9.35
C LYS A 119 41.25 -20.53 -10.38
N GLU A 120 41.97 -21.53 -10.92
CA GLU A 120 41.42 -22.53 -11.81
C GLU A 120 40.36 -23.42 -11.14
N SER A 121 40.62 -23.84 -9.91
CA SER A 121 39.65 -24.67 -9.14
C SER A 121 38.39 -23.86 -8.79
N SER A 122 38.55 -22.59 -8.43
CA SER A 122 37.44 -21.67 -8.18
C SER A 122 36.65 -21.41 -9.45
N TRP A 123 37.32 -21.24 -10.60
CA TRP A 123 36.67 -21.07 -11.89
C TRP A 123 35.89 -22.34 -12.32
N LYS A 124 36.44 -23.52 -12.10
CA LYS A 124 35.73 -24.81 -12.37
C LYS A 124 34.52 -24.96 -11.47
N ARG A 125 34.62 -24.63 -10.18
CA ARG A 125 33.49 -24.64 -9.23
C ARG A 125 32.41 -23.65 -9.62
N MET A 126 32.80 -22.45 -10.06
CA MET A 126 31.86 -21.44 -10.52
C MET A 126 31.13 -21.88 -11.80
N LYS A 127 31.85 -22.43 -12.80
CA LYS A 127 31.22 -23.00 -14.02
C LYS A 127 30.23 -24.11 -13.66
N PHE A 128 30.61 -25.00 -12.76
CA PHE A 128 29.72 -26.06 -12.32
C PHE A 128 28.49 -25.50 -11.60
N GLY A 129 28.67 -24.45 -10.78
CA GLY A 129 27.56 -23.71 -10.15
C GLY A 129 26.59 -23.11 -11.16
N PHE A 130 27.11 -22.49 -12.25
CA PHE A 130 26.27 -21.94 -13.32
C PHE A 130 25.52 -23.03 -14.10
N VAL A 131 26.18 -24.14 -14.41
CA VAL A 131 25.53 -25.27 -15.08
C VAL A 131 24.43 -25.88 -14.20
N PHE A 132 24.72 -26.08 -12.92
CA PHE A 132 23.74 -26.59 -11.97
C PHE A 132 22.56 -25.62 -11.79
N PHE A 133 22.82 -24.31 -11.70
CA PHE A 133 21.80 -23.28 -11.64
C PHE A 133 20.94 -23.28 -12.91
N GLY A 134 21.57 -23.32 -14.09
CA GLY A 134 20.86 -23.39 -15.37
C GLY A 134 19.95 -24.64 -15.47
N PHE A 135 20.47 -25.79 -15.04
CA PHE A 135 19.69 -27.03 -14.98
C PHE A 135 18.51 -26.92 -14.00
N SER A 136 18.74 -26.35 -12.82
CA SER A 136 17.69 -26.13 -11.82
C SER A 136 16.57 -25.22 -12.33
N VAL A 137 16.95 -24.09 -12.98
CA VAL A 137 15.99 -23.17 -13.60
C VAL A 137 15.23 -23.86 -14.74
N SER A 138 15.91 -24.63 -15.59
CA SER A 138 15.24 -25.38 -16.67
C SER A 138 14.26 -26.41 -16.14
N ALA A 139 14.64 -27.18 -15.11
CA ALA A 139 13.75 -28.13 -14.45
C ALA A 139 12.53 -27.44 -13.83
N PHE A 140 12.74 -26.27 -13.23
CA PHE A 140 11.65 -25.46 -12.67
C PHE A 140 10.71 -24.93 -13.76
N CYS A 141 11.23 -24.47 -14.90
CA CYS A 141 10.41 -24.05 -16.04
C CYS A 141 9.56 -25.21 -16.58
N VAL A 142 10.16 -26.40 -16.74
CA VAL A 142 9.43 -27.58 -17.15
C VAL A 142 8.33 -27.95 -16.14
N TYR A 143 8.64 -27.87 -14.86
CA TYR A 143 7.66 -28.09 -13.79
C TYR A 143 6.49 -27.09 -13.87
N ILE A 144 6.77 -25.80 -14.10
CA ILE A 144 5.71 -24.77 -14.28
C ILE A 144 4.84 -25.12 -15.49
N VAL A 145 5.44 -25.43 -16.64
CA VAL A 145 4.69 -25.82 -17.84
C VAL A 145 3.82 -27.05 -17.57
N TRP A 146 4.36 -28.05 -16.85
CA TRP A 146 3.62 -29.26 -16.53
C TRP A 146 2.45 -29.00 -15.57
N VAL A 147 2.63 -28.17 -14.53
CA VAL A 147 1.59 -27.88 -13.53
C VAL A 147 0.49 -26.97 -14.08
N PHE A 148 0.88 -25.88 -14.75
CA PHE A 148 -0.08 -24.88 -15.25
C PHE A 148 -0.59 -25.14 -16.66
N GLY A 149 0.07 -26.03 -17.41
CA GLY A 149 -0.37 -26.46 -18.74
C GLY A 149 -1.15 -27.78 -18.74
N ALA A 150 -1.28 -28.43 -17.58
CA ALA A 150 -2.08 -29.65 -17.48
C ALA A 150 -3.57 -29.37 -17.70
N PRO A 151 -4.31 -30.33 -18.30
CA PRO A 151 -5.76 -30.16 -18.44
C PRO A 151 -6.45 -30.19 -17.07
N ASP A 152 -7.50 -29.40 -16.92
CA ASP A 152 -8.33 -29.41 -15.73
C ASP A 152 -9.06 -30.76 -15.63
N ARG A 153 -9.22 -31.26 -14.39
CA ARG A 153 -9.90 -32.51 -14.11
C ARG A 153 -11.11 -32.29 -13.22
N ASP A 154 -12.20 -32.96 -13.53
CA ASP A 154 -13.39 -32.96 -12.68
C ASP A 154 -13.15 -33.73 -11.37
N ALA A 155 -14.07 -33.62 -10.43
CA ALA A 155 -14.03 -34.32 -9.13
C ALA A 155 -13.92 -35.84 -9.29
N GLU A 156 -14.39 -36.38 -10.42
CA GLU A 156 -14.33 -37.80 -10.80
C GLU A 156 -12.98 -38.19 -11.46
N GLY A 157 -12.09 -37.21 -11.72
CA GLY A 157 -10.78 -37.45 -12.36
C GLY A 157 -10.79 -37.40 -13.89
N ASN A 158 -11.94 -37.17 -14.52
CA ASN A 158 -12.06 -37.04 -15.97
C ASN A 158 -11.49 -35.72 -16.45
N ILE A 159 -10.91 -35.71 -17.65
CA ILE A 159 -10.39 -34.49 -18.29
C ILE A 159 -11.58 -33.65 -18.77
N ILE A 160 -11.66 -32.41 -18.33
CA ILE A 160 -12.65 -31.45 -18.81
C ILE A 160 -12.25 -31.05 -20.24
N GLU A 161 -13.18 -31.16 -21.18
CA GLU A 161 -12.95 -30.70 -22.55
C GLU A 161 -12.72 -29.20 -22.60
N ASP A 162 -11.57 -28.76 -23.14
CA ASP A 162 -11.22 -27.38 -23.34
C ASP A 162 -11.00 -27.04 -24.81
N GLU A 163 -10.96 -25.74 -25.13
CA GLU A 163 -10.79 -25.19 -26.48
C GLU A 163 -9.50 -25.70 -27.18
N PHE A 164 -8.57 -26.31 -26.45
CA PHE A 164 -7.22 -26.62 -26.93
C PHE A 164 -7.04 -28.11 -27.28
N MET A 165 -8.04 -28.96 -27.09
CA MET A 165 -7.94 -30.42 -27.33
C MET A 165 -7.58 -30.80 -28.77
N GLY A 166 -7.89 -29.96 -29.76
CA GLY A 166 -7.58 -30.18 -31.17
C GLY A 166 -6.14 -29.86 -31.59
N LEU A 167 -5.30 -29.38 -30.69
CA LEU A 167 -3.94 -28.92 -30.99
C LEU A 167 -2.89 -30.01 -30.65
N PRO A 168 -1.67 -29.95 -31.25
CA PRO A 168 -0.55 -30.78 -30.81
C PRO A 168 -0.24 -30.63 -29.33
N MET A 169 0.19 -31.70 -28.65
CA MET A 169 0.37 -31.73 -27.19
C MET A 169 1.17 -30.57 -26.62
N PHE A 170 2.31 -30.22 -27.25
CA PHE A 170 3.13 -29.09 -26.81
C PHE A 170 2.38 -27.73 -26.87
N GLN A 171 1.59 -27.54 -27.92
CA GLN A 171 0.82 -26.29 -28.08
C GLN A 171 -0.32 -26.22 -27.08
N GLN A 172 -0.95 -27.36 -26.72
CA GLN A 172 -1.96 -27.38 -25.67
C GLN A 172 -1.42 -26.90 -24.33
N TYR A 173 -0.28 -27.50 -23.89
CA TYR A 173 0.35 -27.09 -22.61
C TYR A 173 0.77 -25.64 -22.59
N PHE A 174 1.34 -25.13 -23.69
CA PHE A 174 1.79 -23.76 -23.77
C PHE A 174 0.61 -22.76 -23.77
N ARG A 175 -0.47 -23.06 -24.49
CA ARG A 175 -1.66 -22.21 -24.52
C ARG A 175 -2.43 -22.21 -23.19
N ARG A 176 -2.51 -23.36 -22.51
CA ARG A 176 -3.08 -23.45 -21.16
C ARG A 176 -2.25 -22.67 -20.16
N LEU A 177 -0.92 -22.81 -20.22
CA LEU A 177 -0.02 -22.00 -19.40
C LEU A 177 -0.25 -20.51 -19.63
N TRP A 178 -0.32 -20.07 -20.89
CA TRP A 178 -0.60 -18.67 -21.22
C TRP A 178 -1.96 -18.21 -20.70
N LYS A 179 -3.00 -18.99 -20.88
CA LYS A 179 -4.35 -18.74 -20.36
C LYS A 179 -4.33 -18.63 -18.82
N SER A 180 -3.65 -19.53 -18.14
CA SER A 180 -3.49 -19.49 -16.68
C SER A 180 -2.72 -18.25 -16.21
N MET A 181 -1.62 -17.90 -16.89
CA MET A 181 -0.85 -16.70 -16.55
C MET A 181 -1.68 -15.43 -16.78
N THR A 182 -2.41 -15.32 -17.88
CA THR A 182 -3.31 -14.21 -18.16
C THR A 182 -4.45 -14.14 -17.14
N TYR A 183 -4.98 -15.28 -16.73
CA TYR A 183 -6.01 -15.35 -15.68
C TYR A 183 -5.49 -14.81 -14.34
N TYR A 184 -4.29 -15.23 -13.92
CA TYR A 184 -3.68 -14.71 -12.68
C TYR A 184 -3.34 -13.21 -12.77
N GLN A 185 -2.88 -12.77 -13.95
CA GLN A 185 -2.62 -11.35 -14.19
C GLN A 185 -3.92 -10.53 -14.04
N LYS A 186 -5.02 -10.97 -14.66
CA LYS A 186 -6.33 -10.33 -14.53
C LYS A 186 -6.84 -10.35 -13.09
N MET A 187 -6.67 -11.47 -12.39
CA MET A 187 -7.08 -11.59 -10.97
C MET A 187 -6.35 -10.59 -10.06
N ILE A 188 -5.10 -10.22 -10.42
CA ILE A 188 -4.34 -9.21 -9.68
C ILE A 188 -4.75 -7.79 -10.07
N GLN A 189 -5.08 -7.56 -11.36
CA GLN A 189 -5.34 -6.25 -11.92
C GLN A 189 -6.81 -5.82 -11.79
N GLU A 190 -7.73 -6.75 -11.88
CA GLU A 190 -9.17 -6.51 -11.85
C GLU A 190 -9.75 -6.77 -10.46
N PRO A 191 -10.79 -6.05 -10.04
CA PRO A 191 -11.47 -6.31 -8.78
C PRO A 191 -12.10 -7.69 -8.76
N SER A 192 -12.25 -8.24 -7.57
CA SER A 192 -12.82 -9.58 -7.37
C SER A 192 -14.30 -9.68 -7.77
N ARG A 193 -14.99 -8.55 -7.94
CA ARG A 193 -16.41 -8.46 -8.32
C ARG A 193 -16.63 -7.34 -9.31
N GLU A 194 -17.45 -7.58 -10.31
CA GLU A 194 -17.89 -6.56 -11.27
C GLU A 194 -18.75 -5.47 -10.63
N LYS A 195 -19.66 -5.86 -9.73
CA LYS A 195 -20.45 -4.95 -8.90
C LYS A 195 -19.93 -4.95 -7.47
N LEU A 196 -19.40 -3.83 -7.00
CA LEU A 196 -18.79 -3.72 -5.68
C LEU A 196 -19.84 -3.61 -4.59
N LEU A 197 -20.93 -2.88 -4.84
CA LEU A 197 -22.07 -2.75 -3.91
C LEU A 197 -23.28 -3.53 -4.44
N PRO A 198 -24.14 -4.01 -3.53
CA PRO A 198 -25.42 -4.59 -3.90
C PRO A 198 -26.30 -3.54 -4.56
N ASP A 199 -27.40 -3.97 -5.17
CA ASP A 199 -28.36 -3.06 -5.74
C ASP A 199 -28.94 -2.13 -4.66
N PRO A 200 -29.29 -0.88 -5.02
CA PRO A 200 -29.86 0.08 -4.08
C PRO A 200 -31.06 -0.49 -3.34
N LEU A 201 -31.22 -0.10 -2.09
CA LEU A 201 -32.29 -0.56 -1.23
C LEU A 201 -33.65 -0.16 -1.85
N LYS A 202 -34.59 -1.12 -1.86
CA LYS A 202 -35.97 -0.91 -2.32
C LYS A 202 -36.92 -0.86 -1.14
N TYR A 203 -38.09 -0.22 -1.33
CA TYR A 203 -39.14 -0.20 -0.35
C TYR A 203 -39.32 -1.60 0.32
N PRO A 204 -39.44 -1.74 1.65
CA PRO A 204 -39.71 -0.68 2.63
C PRO A 204 -38.47 0.02 3.20
N TYR A 205 -37.24 -0.30 2.74
CA TYR A 205 -36.03 0.32 3.24
C TYR A 205 -35.73 1.62 2.48
N ALA A 206 -35.32 2.65 3.21
CA ALA A 206 -34.94 3.93 2.63
C ALA A 206 -33.46 3.89 2.21
N GLN A 207 -33.18 4.15 0.94
CA GLN A 207 -31.81 4.37 0.46
C GLN A 207 -31.42 5.82 0.75
N PRO A 208 -30.27 6.09 1.39
CA PRO A 208 -29.74 7.44 1.50
C PRO A 208 -29.57 8.10 0.11
N PRO A 209 -29.87 9.41 -0.03
CA PRO A 209 -29.84 10.08 -1.33
C PRO A 209 -28.45 10.17 -1.95
N TYR A 210 -27.40 10.17 -1.15
CA TYR A 210 -26.00 10.26 -1.58
C TYR A 210 -25.18 9.08 -1.10
N THR A 211 -24.11 8.77 -1.85
CA THR A 211 -23.10 7.79 -1.45
C THR A 211 -21.78 8.50 -1.15
N LEU A 212 -21.26 8.32 0.05
CA LEU A 212 -19.99 8.89 0.49
C LEU A 212 -18.92 7.80 0.57
N VAL A 213 -17.93 7.88 -0.30
CA VAL A 213 -16.78 6.97 -0.35
C VAL A 213 -15.62 7.62 0.37
N LEU A 214 -15.14 6.98 1.43
CA LEU A 214 -14.07 7.49 2.29
C LEU A 214 -12.83 6.61 2.22
N GLU A 215 -11.65 7.22 2.03
CA GLU A 215 -10.41 6.56 2.36
C GLU A 215 -10.29 6.42 3.88
N MET A 216 -9.76 5.28 4.35
CA MET A 216 -9.57 5.04 5.78
C MET A 216 -8.28 5.68 6.29
N LYS A 217 -7.18 5.36 5.63
CA LYS A 217 -5.84 5.75 6.05
C LYS A 217 -5.59 7.22 5.78
N ASP A 218 -5.09 7.93 6.79
CA ASP A 218 -4.75 9.35 6.74
C ASP A 218 -5.95 10.30 6.44
N VAL A 219 -7.18 9.73 6.43
CA VAL A 219 -8.45 10.47 6.39
C VAL A 219 -9.24 10.28 7.69
N LEU A 220 -9.49 9.04 8.10
CA LEU A 220 -10.20 8.69 9.32
C LEU A 220 -9.26 8.26 10.45
N VAL A 221 -8.21 7.52 10.10
CA VAL A 221 -7.21 7.00 11.02
C VAL A 221 -5.81 7.16 10.48
N HIS A 222 -4.84 7.40 11.36
CA HIS A 222 -3.42 7.50 11.00
C HIS A 222 -2.63 6.34 11.63
N PRO A 223 -1.83 5.61 10.84
CA PRO A 223 -0.96 4.58 11.39
C PRO A 223 0.21 5.25 12.12
N ASP A 224 0.35 4.95 13.41
CA ASP A 224 1.44 5.43 14.25
C ASP A 224 2.27 4.22 14.73
N TRP A 225 3.58 4.35 14.66
CA TRP A 225 4.49 3.31 15.11
C TRP A 225 5.44 3.87 16.15
N THR A 226 5.49 3.20 17.31
CA THR A 226 6.46 3.50 18.34
C THR A 226 7.19 2.23 18.76
N TYR A 227 8.44 2.37 19.16
CA TYR A 227 9.25 1.24 19.64
C TYR A 227 8.62 0.52 20.82
N GLN A 228 7.91 1.25 21.67
CA GLN A 228 7.29 0.71 22.90
C GLN A 228 5.99 -0.04 22.62
N THR A 229 5.18 0.43 21.65
CA THR A 229 3.82 -0.04 21.45
C THR A 229 3.62 -0.81 20.14
N GLY A 230 4.61 -0.77 19.21
CA GLY A 230 4.45 -1.28 17.86
C GLY A 230 3.49 -0.41 17.03
N TRP A 231 2.88 -1.03 16.02
CA TRP A 231 1.88 -0.36 15.16
C TRP A 231 0.58 -0.14 15.91
N ARG A 232 0.09 1.11 15.91
CA ARG A 232 -1.22 1.52 16.39
C ARG A 232 -1.88 2.41 15.35
N PHE A 233 -3.20 2.49 15.41
CA PHE A 233 -3.96 3.42 14.59
C PHE A 233 -4.55 4.50 15.48
N LYS A 234 -4.14 5.74 15.20
CA LYS A 234 -4.65 6.92 15.87
C LYS A 234 -5.94 7.34 15.18
N LYS A 235 -6.98 7.59 15.95
CA LYS A 235 -8.27 8.05 15.46
C LYS A 235 -8.25 9.56 15.25
N ARG A 236 -8.69 10.05 14.10
CA ARG A 236 -8.76 11.47 13.80
C ARG A 236 -9.81 12.16 14.67
N PRO A 237 -9.54 13.37 15.22
CA PRO A 237 -10.51 14.10 16.00
C PRO A 237 -11.83 14.30 15.26
N GLY A 238 -12.97 14.01 15.92
CA GLY A 238 -14.29 14.22 15.36
C GLY A 238 -14.89 13.09 14.52
N VAL A 239 -14.17 11.97 14.29
CA VAL A 239 -14.66 10.85 13.44
C VAL A 239 -16.01 10.31 13.91
N ASP A 240 -16.24 10.12 15.22
CA ASP A 240 -17.52 9.56 15.72
C ASP A 240 -18.70 10.46 15.34
N LYS A 241 -18.55 11.76 15.59
CA LYS A 241 -19.58 12.74 15.26
C LYS A 241 -19.77 12.87 13.76
N PHE A 242 -18.66 12.77 12.99
CA PHE A 242 -18.68 12.80 11.54
C PHE A 242 -19.54 11.65 10.98
N LEU A 243 -19.26 10.42 11.40
CA LEU A 243 -20.01 9.25 10.94
C LEU A 243 -21.49 9.32 11.37
N GLU A 244 -21.75 9.67 12.64
CA GLU A 244 -23.11 9.79 13.17
C GLU A 244 -23.95 10.83 12.42
N THR A 245 -23.36 12.02 12.13
CA THR A 245 -24.08 13.10 11.48
C THR A 245 -24.38 12.79 10.01
N LEU A 246 -23.45 12.16 9.30
CA LEU A 246 -23.57 11.89 7.87
C LEU A 246 -24.40 10.65 7.55
N ALA A 247 -24.50 9.68 8.46
CA ALA A 247 -25.24 8.45 8.25
C ALA A 247 -26.74 8.66 7.92
N ALA A 248 -27.30 9.84 8.29
CA ALA A 248 -28.69 10.16 7.98
C ALA A 248 -28.94 10.44 6.49
N ASN A 249 -27.95 11.03 5.80
CA ASN A 249 -28.11 11.50 4.41
C ASN A 249 -27.19 10.76 3.43
N TYR A 250 -26.20 10.02 3.93
CA TYR A 250 -25.18 9.37 3.13
C TYR A 250 -25.12 7.87 3.40
N GLU A 251 -25.09 7.09 2.33
CA GLU A 251 -24.61 5.72 2.35
C GLU A 251 -23.09 5.75 2.51
N ILE A 252 -22.59 5.49 3.73
CA ILE A 252 -21.15 5.58 4.02
C ILE A 252 -20.45 4.30 3.58
N VAL A 253 -19.49 4.43 2.67
CA VAL A 253 -18.67 3.36 2.12
C VAL A 253 -17.21 3.65 2.43
N VAL A 254 -16.53 2.81 3.17
CA VAL A 254 -15.07 2.89 3.30
C VAL A 254 -14.46 2.10 2.14
N PHE A 255 -13.61 2.77 1.35
CA PHE A 255 -12.93 2.17 0.22
C PHE A 255 -11.43 2.46 0.31
N THR A 256 -10.64 1.44 0.57
CA THR A 256 -9.19 1.56 0.79
C THR A 256 -8.38 0.56 -0.02
N ALA A 257 -7.15 0.92 -0.37
CA ALA A 257 -6.19 0.01 -1.00
C ALA A 257 -5.48 -0.93 0.00
N ASP A 258 -5.79 -0.83 1.28
CA ASP A 258 -5.22 -1.70 2.31
C ASP A 258 -5.89 -3.09 2.34
N GLN A 259 -5.18 -4.06 2.92
CA GLN A 259 -5.67 -5.45 3.00
C GLN A 259 -6.78 -5.60 4.04
N GLY A 260 -7.80 -6.41 3.73
CA GLY A 260 -8.94 -6.65 4.60
C GLY A 260 -8.58 -7.16 6.00
N MET A 261 -7.54 -7.99 6.12
CA MET A 261 -7.07 -8.48 7.43
C MET A 261 -6.66 -7.36 8.38
N THR A 262 -6.15 -6.25 7.86
CA THR A 262 -5.78 -5.07 8.65
C THR A 262 -6.97 -4.13 8.82
N VAL A 263 -7.76 -3.94 7.77
CA VAL A 263 -8.83 -2.94 7.71
C VAL A 263 -10.02 -3.31 8.60
N PHE A 264 -10.49 -4.55 8.54
CA PHE A 264 -11.71 -4.96 9.26
C PHE A 264 -11.62 -4.77 10.78
N PRO A 265 -10.55 -5.19 11.48
CA PRO A 265 -10.44 -4.96 12.92
C PRO A 265 -10.40 -3.48 13.30
N ILE A 266 -9.78 -2.65 12.42
CA ILE A 266 -9.69 -1.20 12.65
C ILE A 266 -11.07 -0.56 12.51
N LEU A 267 -11.81 -0.91 11.45
CA LEU A 267 -13.15 -0.39 11.22
C LEU A 267 -14.16 -0.87 12.29
N ASP A 268 -14.04 -2.10 12.79
CA ASP A 268 -14.86 -2.61 13.88
C ASP A 268 -14.63 -1.82 15.20
N ALA A 269 -13.37 -1.45 15.45
CA ALA A 269 -13.02 -0.60 16.58
C ALA A 269 -13.39 0.88 16.37
N LEU A 270 -13.36 1.36 15.12
CA LEU A 270 -13.67 2.75 14.76
C LEU A 270 -15.18 3.01 14.83
N ASP A 271 -15.98 2.10 14.31
CA ASP A 271 -17.43 2.24 14.16
C ASP A 271 -18.20 1.10 14.88
N PRO A 272 -18.25 1.11 16.21
CA PRO A 272 -18.98 0.11 16.97
C PRO A 272 -20.51 0.23 16.80
N ARG A 273 -21.01 1.37 16.28
CA ARG A 273 -22.43 1.62 16.06
C ARG A 273 -22.92 1.19 14.66
N GLY A 274 -22.00 0.93 13.72
CA GLY A 274 -22.33 0.43 12.39
C GLY A 274 -22.87 1.50 11.44
N TYR A 275 -22.38 2.71 11.50
CA TYR A 275 -22.71 3.78 10.53
C TYR A 275 -22.09 3.53 9.15
N ILE A 276 -20.97 2.79 9.08
CA ILE A 276 -20.32 2.41 7.83
C ILE A 276 -21.09 1.23 7.24
N MET A 277 -21.83 1.48 6.15
CA MET A 277 -22.69 0.47 5.52
C MET A 277 -21.87 -0.57 4.75
N TYR A 278 -20.81 -0.15 4.03
CA TYR A 278 -20.00 -1.05 3.21
C TYR A 278 -18.51 -0.79 3.41
N ARG A 279 -17.74 -1.87 3.29
CA ARG A 279 -16.29 -1.88 3.47
C ARG A 279 -15.64 -2.53 2.26
N LEU A 280 -15.04 -1.72 1.40
CA LEU A 280 -14.31 -2.13 0.22
C LEU A 280 -12.82 -2.04 0.51
N VAL A 281 -12.11 -3.14 0.28
CA VAL A 281 -10.69 -3.26 0.55
C VAL A 281 -9.93 -3.49 -0.74
N ARG A 282 -8.64 -3.74 -0.68
CA ARG A 282 -7.75 -3.94 -1.83
C ARG A 282 -8.35 -4.81 -2.95
N ASP A 283 -9.06 -5.87 -2.60
CA ASP A 283 -9.67 -6.80 -3.56
C ASP A 283 -10.74 -6.14 -4.45
N ALA A 284 -11.23 -4.97 -4.06
CA ALA A 284 -12.19 -4.17 -4.82
C ALA A 284 -11.52 -3.10 -5.70
N THR A 285 -10.20 -2.93 -5.63
CA THR A 285 -9.45 -1.95 -6.42
C THR A 285 -8.95 -2.54 -7.73
N HIS A 286 -8.73 -1.67 -8.74
CA HIS A 286 -7.98 -2.01 -9.94
C HIS A 286 -6.50 -1.73 -9.71
N PHE A 287 -5.62 -2.61 -10.20
CA PHE A 287 -4.19 -2.37 -10.17
C PHE A 287 -3.71 -1.87 -11.54
N VAL A 288 -3.42 -0.57 -11.64
CA VAL A 288 -3.03 0.10 -12.88
C VAL A 288 -1.77 0.91 -12.65
N ASP A 289 -0.76 0.74 -13.49
CA ASP A 289 0.53 1.48 -13.46
C ASP A 289 1.25 1.40 -12.09
N GLY A 290 1.15 0.27 -11.41
CA GLY A 290 1.79 0.08 -10.10
C GLY A 290 1.02 0.63 -8.91
N HIS A 291 -0.17 1.17 -9.12
CA HIS A 291 -1.03 1.75 -8.07
C HIS A 291 -2.39 1.06 -8.01
N HIS A 292 -2.94 0.99 -6.79
CA HIS A 292 -4.32 0.56 -6.58
C HIS A 292 -5.26 1.74 -6.82
N VAL A 293 -6.15 1.61 -7.82
CA VAL A 293 -7.06 2.65 -8.25
C VAL A 293 -8.50 2.27 -7.92
N LYS A 294 -9.25 3.19 -7.35
CA LYS A 294 -10.67 3.06 -7.05
C LYS A 294 -11.46 3.37 -8.31
N ASN A 295 -12.10 2.37 -8.90
CA ASN A 295 -12.99 2.57 -10.03
C ASN A 295 -14.43 2.68 -9.54
N LEU A 296 -15.06 3.82 -9.77
CA LEU A 296 -16.43 4.09 -9.33
C LEU A 296 -17.48 3.51 -10.30
N ASP A 297 -17.12 3.20 -11.55
CA ASP A 297 -18.05 2.56 -12.50
C ASP A 297 -18.58 1.23 -11.97
N ASN A 298 -17.72 0.52 -11.20
CA ASN A 298 -18.07 -0.76 -10.59
C ASN A 298 -18.87 -0.60 -9.27
N LEU A 299 -19.09 0.63 -8.81
CA LEU A 299 -19.73 0.87 -7.51
C LEU A 299 -21.24 0.52 -7.53
N ASN A 300 -21.86 0.44 -8.69
CA ASN A 300 -23.30 0.21 -8.87
C ASN A 300 -24.16 1.31 -8.21
N ARG A 301 -23.73 2.56 -8.34
CA ARG A 301 -24.44 3.77 -7.87
C ARG A 301 -24.40 4.85 -8.93
N ASP A 302 -25.34 5.79 -8.85
CA ASP A 302 -25.39 6.95 -9.75
C ASP A 302 -24.24 7.90 -9.38
N LEU A 303 -23.29 8.10 -10.30
CA LEU A 303 -22.12 8.94 -10.08
C LEU A 303 -22.46 10.42 -9.84
N SER A 304 -23.63 10.89 -10.26
CA SER A 304 -24.09 12.25 -9.93
C SER A 304 -24.32 12.46 -8.43
N LYS A 305 -24.47 11.37 -7.67
CA LYS A 305 -24.72 11.35 -6.21
C LYS A 305 -23.59 10.76 -5.40
N VAL A 306 -22.46 10.41 -6.02
CA VAL A 306 -21.29 9.82 -5.36
C VAL A 306 -20.22 10.87 -5.08
N ILE A 307 -19.79 10.97 -3.82
CA ILE A 307 -18.66 11.81 -3.41
C ILE A 307 -17.56 10.92 -2.87
N VAL A 308 -16.33 11.09 -3.37
CA VAL A 308 -15.14 10.41 -2.88
C VAL A 308 -14.27 11.39 -2.12
N VAL A 309 -13.85 11.02 -0.92
CA VAL A 309 -12.91 11.80 -0.11
C VAL A 309 -11.63 11.01 0.05
N ASP A 310 -10.56 11.53 -0.49
CA ASP A 310 -9.25 10.91 -0.47
C ASP A 310 -8.15 11.98 -0.37
N TRP A 311 -6.99 11.60 0.15
CA TRP A 311 -5.81 12.47 0.15
C TRP A 311 -4.88 12.20 -1.03
N ASP A 312 -4.94 10.97 -1.64
CA ASP A 312 -4.10 10.58 -2.77
C ASP A 312 -4.85 10.72 -4.11
N PRO A 313 -4.47 11.68 -4.95
CA PRO A 313 -5.11 11.87 -6.25
C PRO A 313 -4.89 10.69 -7.23
N ASN A 314 -3.85 9.85 -7.01
CA ASN A 314 -3.60 8.69 -7.89
C ASN A 314 -4.60 7.57 -7.64
N SER A 315 -5.11 7.46 -6.41
CA SER A 315 -6.09 6.42 -6.05
C SER A 315 -7.43 6.61 -6.75
N THR A 316 -7.75 7.84 -7.18
CA THR A 316 -9.04 8.23 -7.78
C THR A 316 -8.90 8.80 -9.19
N LYS A 317 -7.79 8.51 -9.88
CA LYS A 317 -7.46 9.09 -11.20
C LYS A 317 -8.51 8.83 -12.30
N LEU A 318 -9.34 7.79 -12.16
CA LEU A 318 -10.39 7.47 -13.13
C LEU A 318 -11.62 8.37 -13.00
N HIS A 319 -11.90 8.89 -11.80
CA HIS A 319 -13.08 9.71 -11.51
C HIS A 319 -12.71 10.98 -10.73
N PRO A 320 -11.90 11.86 -11.33
CA PRO A 320 -11.46 13.07 -10.66
C PRO A 320 -12.59 14.07 -10.40
N GLU A 321 -13.71 13.96 -11.09
CA GLU A 321 -14.89 14.82 -10.96
C GLU A 321 -15.68 14.53 -9.69
N ASN A 322 -15.66 13.29 -9.22
CA ASN A 322 -16.35 12.85 -8.02
C ASN A 322 -15.47 12.99 -6.76
N THR A 323 -14.20 13.38 -6.92
CA THR A 323 -13.22 13.31 -5.86
C THR A 323 -12.94 14.66 -5.25
N LEU A 324 -13.08 14.74 -3.94
CA LEU A 324 -12.60 15.82 -3.09
C LEU A 324 -11.26 15.40 -2.47
N ASN A 325 -10.17 15.96 -2.98
CA ASN A 325 -8.85 15.75 -2.40
C ASN A 325 -8.69 16.64 -1.17
N ILE A 326 -8.49 16.03 -0.02
CA ILE A 326 -8.23 16.74 1.23
C ILE A 326 -6.76 16.60 1.64
N PRO A 327 -6.21 17.55 2.40
CA PRO A 327 -4.87 17.41 2.95
C PRO A 327 -4.73 16.15 3.80
N ARG A 328 -3.63 15.45 3.60
CA ARG A 328 -3.29 14.23 4.34
C ARG A 328 -3.17 14.53 5.83
N TRP A 329 -3.90 13.80 6.66
CA TRP A 329 -3.77 13.93 8.11
C TRP A 329 -2.53 13.19 8.63
N THR A 330 -1.73 13.88 9.43
CA THR A 330 -0.45 13.39 9.95
C THR A 330 -0.50 12.94 11.42
N GLY A 331 -1.70 12.80 11.97
CA GLY A 331 -1.89 12.34 13.35
C GLY A 331 -1.89 13.43 14.43
N ASN A 332 -1.99 14.71 14.04
CA ASN A 332 -2.11 15.83 15.00
C ASN A 332 -3.48 15.86 15.69
N ASP A 333 -3.49 16.25 16.98
CA ASP A 333 -4.72 16.28 17.80
C ASP A 333 -5.55 17.55 17.60
N ASP A 334 -4.94 18.61 17.07
CA ASP A 334 -5.58 19.92 16.86
C ASP A 334 -6.28 20.01 15.49
N ASP A 335 -6.49 18.88 14.80
CA ASP A 335 -7.08 18.86 13.47
C ASP A 335 -8.59 19.12 13.51
N SER A 336 -9.04 20.11 12.76
CA SER A 336 -10.46 20.42 12.55
C SER A 336 -11.00 20.01 11.18
N GLY A 337 -10.18 19.40 10.34
CA GLY A 337 -10.50 19.10 8.94
C GLY A 337 -11.76 18.26 8.76
N LEU A 338 -12.04 17.30 9.67
CA LEU A 338 -13.28 16.52 9.61
C LEU A 338 -14.53 17.33 9.94
N PHE A 339 -14.42 18.36 10.80
CA PHE A 339 -15.57 19.24 11.09
C PHE A 339 -15.90 20.12 9.90
N ASP A 340 -14.89 20.63 9.20
CA ASP A 340 -15.08 21.42 7.97
C ASP A 340 -15.65 20.56 6.84
N LEU A 341 -15.13 19.33 6.67
CA LEU A 341 -15.65 18.36 5.73
C LEU A 341 -17.10 17.99 6.03
N MET A 342 -17.41 17.74 7.31
CA MET A 342 -18.78 17.46 7.75
C MET A 342 -19.73 18.59 7.41
N ALA A 343 -19.34 19.84 7.69
CA ALA A 343 -20.14 21.01 7.37
C ALA A 343 -20.41 21.13 5.85
N MET A 344 -19.40 20.88 5.02
CA MET A 344 -19.54 20.87 3.56
C MET A 344 -20.51 19.78 3.10
N LEU A 345 -20.35 18.55 3.56
CA LEU A 345 -21.21 17.44 3.18
C LEU A 345 -22.66 17.62 3.66
N VAL A 346 -22.85 18.11 4.88
CA VAL A 346 -24.19 18.46 5.39
C VAL A 346 -24.83 19.55 4.51
N THR A 347 -24.08 20.55 4.09
CA THR A 347 -24.61 21.60 3.19
C THR A 347 -25.04 21.01 1.84
N ILE A 348 -24.23 20.13 1.22
CA ILE A 348 -24.59 19.46 -0.03
C ILE A 348 -25.90 18.66 0.12
N ALA A 349 -26.02 17.91 1.23
CA ALA A 349 -27.23 17.12 1.48
C ALA A 349 -28.46 17.98 1.73
N THR A 350 -28.34 19.08 2.48
CA THR A 350 -29.47 19.96 2.80
C THR A 350 -29.92 20.83 1.63
N THR A 351 -29.03 21.12 0.70
CA THR A 351 -29.35 21.87 -0.52
C THR A 351 -29.85 20.96 -1.65
N GLU A 352 -29.92 19.63 -1.43
CA GLU A 352 -30.41 18.63 -2.38
C GLU A 352 -29.75 18.75 -3.77
N VAL A 353 -28.42 18.90 -3.81
CA VAL A 353 -27.65 19.06 -5.04
C VAL A 353 -27.94 17.92 -6.00
N GLU A 354 -28.35 18.21 -7.25
CA GLU A 354 -28.66 17.21 -8.27
C GLU A 354 -27.42 16.51 -8.78
N ASP A 355 -26.34 17.26 -9.05
CA ASP A 355 -25.05 16.72 -9.49
C ASP A 355 -23.92 17.25 -8.61
N VAL A 356 -23.34 16.35 -7.80
CA VAL A 356 -22.24 16.68 -6.88
C VAL A 356 -20.95 16.98 -7.63
N ARG A 357 -20.78 16.54 -8.88
CA ARG A 357 -19.54 16.71 -9.67
C ARG A 357 -19.25 18.18 -9.95
N GLU A 358 -20.28 19.00 -10.15
CA GLU A 358 -20.12 20.45 -10.34
C GLU A 358 -19.48 21.10 -9.08
N VAL A 359 -19.98 20.73 -7.90
CA VAL A 359 -19.47 21.21 -6.62
C VAL A 359 -18.03 20.74 -6.40
N MET A 360 -17.75 19.45 -6.66
CA MET A 360 -16.39 18.90 -6.50
C MET A 360 -15.40 19.57 -7.45
N THR A 361 -15.78 19.77 -8.71
CA THR A 361 -14.97 20.44 -9.73
C THR A 361 -14.65 21.87 -9.33
N TYR A 362 -15.62 22.62 -8.78
CA TYR A 362 -15.41 23.96 -8.30
C TYR A 362 -14.36 24.00 -7.17
N TYR A 363 -14.55 23.17 -6.13
CA TYR A 363 -13.63 23.18 -4.98
C TYR A 363 -12.26 22.58 -5.27
N LYS A 364 -12.15 21.69 -6.23
CA LYS A 364 -10.87 21.11 -6.68
C LYS A 364 -9.92 22.14 -7.29
N SER A 365 -10.44 23.25 -7.81
CA SER A 365 -9.61 24.34 -8.34
C SER A 365 -8.77 25.07 -7.28
N PHE A 366 -9.05 24.85 -6.00
CA PHE A 366 -8.34 25.48 -4.88
C PHE A 366 -7.38 24.50 -4.23
N GLU A 367 -6.24 25.00 -3.76
CA GLU A 367 -5.22 24.19 -3.07
C GLU A 367 -5.77 23.52 -1.80
N ASN A 368 -6.62 24.23 -1.05
CA ASN A 368 -7.30 23.70 0.12
C ASN A 368 -8.82 23.91 0.00
N PRO A 369 -9.55 22.90 -0.49
CA PRO A 369 -10.99 22.96 -0.69
C PRO A 369 -11.79 23.31 0.56
N LEU A 370 -11.40 22.74 1.72
CA LEU A 370 -12.11 22.92 2.98
C LEU A 370 -11.93 24.34 3.53
N ALA A 371 -10.72 24.90 3.42
CA ALA A 371 -10.48 26.29 3.81
C ALA A 371 -11.29 27.26 2.95
N LYS A 372 -11.38 27.01 1.63
CA LYS A 372 -12.19 27.83 0.72
C LYS A 372 -13.68 27.71 1.03
N PHE A 373 -14.16 26.50 1.35
CA PHE A 373 -15.55 26.31 1.77
C PHE A 373 -15.87 27.12 3.04
N ARG A 374 -14.99 27.07 4.06
CA ARG A 374 -15.14 27.85 5.29
C ARG A 374 -15.18 29.36 5.02
N GLU A 375 -14.32 29.86 4.14
CA GLU A 375 -14.32 31.26 3.70
C GLU A 375 -15.65 31.64 3.05
N ASN A 376 -16.13 30.82 2.11
CA ASN A 376 -17.40 31.06 1.42
C ASN A 376 -18.58 31.03 2.41
N GLN A 377 -18.59 30.12 3.39
CA GLN A 377 -19.61 30.11 4.45
C GLN A 377 -19.60 31.39 5.27
N ARG A 378 -18.40 31.88 5.64
CA ARG A 378 -18.28 33.15 6.39
C ARG A 378 -18.85 34.32 5.59
N LEU A 379 -18.45 34.45 4.31
CA LEU A 379 -18.95 35.49 3.43
C LEU A 379 -20.46 35.43 3.27
N LEU A 380 -21.03 34.25 3.12
CA LEU A 380 -22.47 34.07 3.03
C LEU A 380 -23.18 34.49 4.32
N ALA A 381 -22.63 34.09 5.47
CA ALA A 381 -23.17 34.48 6.78
C ALA A 381 -23.13 36.00 7.00
N GLU A 382 -22.05 36.69 6.59
CA GLU A 382 -21.92 38.14 6.62
C GLU A 382 -22.98 38.83 5.74
N GLN A 383 -23.16 38.31 4.49
CA GLN A 383 -24.19 38.85 3.58
C GLN A 383 -25.61 38.62 4.11
N MET A 384 -25.90 37.48 4.72
CA MET A 384 -27.20 37.23 5.34
C MET A 384 -27.46 38.12 6.53
N ALA A 385 -26.46 38.35 7.39
CA ALA A 385 -26.57 39.27 8.52
C ALA A 385 -26.80 40.73 8.07
N GLU A 386 -26.12 41.16 7.00
CA GLU A 386 -26.31 42.46 6.41
C GLU A 386 -27.71 42.64 5.86
N LYS A 387 -28.24 41.70 5.08
CA LYS A 387 -29.62 41.70 4.58
C LYS A 387 -30.63 41.72 5.70
N GLU A 388 -30.47 40.91 6.73
CA GLU A 388 -31.35 40.88 7.88
C GLU A 388 -31.34 42.23 8.64
N HIS A 389 -30.15 42.87 8.74
CA HIS A 389 -30.04 44.22 9.33
C HIS A 389 -30.75 45.25 8.49
N GLU A 390 -30.60 45.24 7.16
CA GLU A 390 -31.31 46.13 6.25
C GLU A 390 -32.84 45.94 6.32
N GLU A 391 -33.32 44.70 6.34
CA GLU A 391 -34.74 44.39 6.48
C GLU A 391 -35.31 44.87 7.80
N LYS A 392 -34.58 44.68 8.91
CA LYS A 392 -34.95 45.21 10.21
C LYS A 392 -35.02 46.75 10.20
N GLN A 393 -34.06 47.41 9.54
CA GLN A 393 -34.11 48.88 9.40
C GLN A 393 -35.29 49.34 8.53
N ARG A 394 -35.65 48.61 7.45
CA ARG A 394 -36.81 48.91 6.59
C ARG A 394 -38.13 48.72 7.33
N SER A 395 -38.20 47.76 8.22
CA SER A 395 -39.41 47.42 8.98
C SER A 395 -39.66 48.36 10.16
N LEU A 396 -38.68 49.21 10.56
CA LEU A 396 -38.88 50.22 11.59
C LEU A 396 -39.83 51.34 11.12
N PRO A 397 -40.80 51.73 11.96
CA PRO A 397 -41.71 52.85 11.64
C PRO A 397 -40.92 54.13 11.28
N ALA A 398 -41.41 54.90 10.32
CA ALA A 398 -40.73 56.11 9.82
C ALA A 398 -40.32 57.09 10.91
N VAL A 399 -41.06 57.12 12.01
CA VAL A 399 -40.79 57.97 13.19
C VAL A 399 -39.49 57.59 13.93
N GLN A 400 -39.10 56.31 13.92
CA GLN A 400 -37.84 55.86 14.53
C GLN A 400 -36.63 55.97 13.60
N ARG A 401 -36.82 56.00 12.28
CA ARG A 401 -35.77 56.24 11.27
C ARG A 401 -35.21 57.64 11.31
N TRP A 402 -35.97 58.62 11.78
CA TRP A 402 -35.62 60.04 11.84
C TRP A 402 -35.39 60.54 13.28
N ARG A 403 -34.72 59.79 14.14
CA ARG A 403 -34.15 60.40 15.37
C ARG A 403 -32.84 61.09 14.97
N PRO A 404 -32.83 62.43 14.83
CA PRO A 404 -31.57 63.10 14.65
C PRO A 404 -30.74 62.92 15.94
N SER A 405 -29.47 62.55 15.79
CA SER A 405 -28.46 62.39 16.87
C SER A 405 -28.19 63.72 17.66
N PHE A 406 -29.05 64.68 17.52
CA PHE A 406 -28.85 66.03 18.02
C PHE A 406 -29.41 66.30 19.42
N LEU A 407 -30.08 65.34 20.08
CA LEU A 407 -30.64 65.54 21.44
C LEU A 407 -29.91 64.71 22.50
N GLY A 408 -28.60 64.59 22.40
CA GLY A 408 -27.74 63.96 23.39
C GLY A 408 -26.67 64.90 23.91
N GLY A 409 -27.03 66.21 24.14
CA GLY A 409 -26.14 67.19 24.76
C GLY A 409 -26.73 67.74 26.07
N SER A 410 -26.01 67.55 27.14
CA SER A 410 -26.05 68.22 28.42
C SER A 410 -27.18 67.89 29.42
N ARG A 411 -26.86 67.03 30.38
CA ARG A 411 -26.69 67.53 31.78
C ARG A 411 -25.87 66.52 32.57
#